data_53381f0686e5ad507e9666be9d2f9d34
#
_entry.id   53381f0686e5ad507e9666be9d2f9d34
#
_cell.length_a   1.000
_cell.length_b   1.000
_cell.length_c   1.000
_cell.angle_alpha   90.00
_cell.angle_beta   90.00
_cell.angle_gamma   90.00
#
_symmetry.space_group_name_H-M   'P 1'
#
loop_
_entity.id
_entity.type
_entity.pdbx_description
1 polymer ?
#
loop_
_entity_poly.entity_id
_entity_poly.type
_entity_poly.pdbx_seq_one_letter_code
_entity_poly.pdbx_strand_id
1 'polypeptide(L)'
;MTDPNTLSPLDLETPDKTFLDANELVINMGPQHPATHGVLRVILRLDGEMVLGLECVIGYLHRGVEKIAENRTYAMFNPYVDRMDYVAAVSNGLGYCEAVEKLLSVEAPPRAQYIRVILTELNRIASHQLWLGTHALDIGAMTPLFYTFRDREEILKIFEKYCGARLTTHAFRIGGCQYETYEGFENEVRDFLKFVTPKIDEYEELLTTNRIWIERTKNVGVISAADAIALGVTGPVLRASGVRWDIRKAMPYENYSSFDFDIPIGRNGDTYDRYTVRMAEMRQSLRIVDQAINGLPAGPIMAKVPKVIKPAVGEVYHSIEAPKGELGYFIVSDGSTQPYRVRVRPPSFVNLQALDKMVRGLLVADVVAVIGTLDIVLGEVDR
;
A
#
# COMPACT_ATOMS: atom_id res chain seq x y z
N MET A 1 38.37 29.44 -15.93
CA MET A 1 37.20 30.03 -15.21
C MET A 1 36.03 29.83 -16.15
N THR A 2 35.30 28.73 -15.97
CA THR A 2 34.07 28.39 -16.70
C THR A 2 32.89 28.97 -15.94
N ASP A 3 32.06 29.69 -16.67
CA ASP A 3 30.87 30.40 -16.18
C ASP A 3 29.90 29.40 -15.51
N PRO A 4 29.47 29.59 -14.23
CA PRO A 4 28.57 28.68 -13.53
C PRO A 4 27.10 28.78 -13.98
N ASN A 5 26.77 29.57 -15.00
CA ASN A 5 25.38 29.80 -15.42
C ASN A 5 24.96 29.08 -16.71
N THR A 6 25.77 28.17 -17.24
CA THR A 6 25.34 27.27 -18.31
C THR A 6 24.96 25.92 -17.79
N LEU A 7 23.92 25.86 -16.92
CA LEU A 7 23.11 24.67 -16.84
C LEU A 7 22.28 24.61 -18.12
N SER A 8 22.73 23.82 -19.09
CA SER A 8 21.88 23.43 -20.22
C SER A 8 20.55 22.88 -19.67
N PRO A 9 19.40 23.17 -20.34
CA PRO A 9 18.18 22.46 -20.05
C PRO A 9 18.55 20.98 -20.07
N LEU A 10 18.13 20.23 -19.00
CA LEU A 10 18.21 18.79 -18.99
C LEU A 10 17.79 18.33 -20.39
N ASP A 11 18.75 17.88 -21.18
CA ASP A 11 18.47 17.07 -22.35
C ASP A 11 17.79 15.83 -21.80
N LEU A 12 16.47 15.91 -21.70
CA LEU A 12 15.61 14.75 -21.68
C LEU A 12 15.97 14.07 -23.00
N GLU A 13 16.89 13.12 -22.94
CA GLU A 13 17.14 12.23 -24.06
C GLU A 13 15.77 11.76 -24.51
N THR A 14 15.33 12.32 -25.61
CA THR A 14 14.19 11.76 -26.32
C THR A 14 14.59 10.32 -26.54
N PRO A 15 13.75 9.35 -26.09
CA PRO A 15 14.07 7.94 -26.26
C PRO A 15 14.53 7.76 -27.70
N ASP A 16 15.68 7.12 -27.83
CA ASP A 16 16.39 6.87 -29.06
C ASP A 16 15.37 6.70 -30.19
N LYS A 17 15.45 7.52 -31.23
CA LYS A 17 14.57 7.43 -32.39
C LYS A 17 14.91 6.16 -33.16
N THR A 18 14.74 5.03 -32.52
CA THR A 18 14.61 3.76 -33.21
C THR A 18 13.41 3.94 -34.11
N PHE A 19 13.67 3.94 -35.41
CA PHE A 19 12.64 4.02 -36.44
C PHE A 19 11.53 3.06 -36.05
N LEU A 20 10.35 3.62 -35.73
CA LEU A 20 9.16 2.81 -35.54
C LEU A 20 8.98 2.01 -36.85
N ASP A 21 8.83 0.71 -36.75
CA ASP A 21 8.37 -0.07 -37.88
C ASP A 21 7.07 0.58 -38.40
N ALA A 22 6.81 0.54 -39.69
CA ALA A 22 5.72 1.28 -40.30
C ALA A 22 4.32 1.05 -39.70
N ASN A 23 4.20 0.06 -38.83
CA ASN A 23 2.98 -0.34 -38.15
C ASN A 23 2.98 -0.03 -36.63
N GLU A 24 4.09 0.47 -36.05
CA GLU A 24 4.13 0.79 -34.62
C GLU A 24 3.42 2.11 -34.33
N LEU A 25 2.52 2.09 -33.34
CA LEU A 25 1.84 3.28 -32.81
C LEU A 25 2.31 3.54 -31.38
N VAL A 26 2.65 4.81 -31.07
CA VAL A 26 2.93 5.25 -29.71
C VAL A 26 1.79 6.10 -29.20
N ILE A 27 1.15 5.66 -28.12
CA ILE A 27 0.08 6.41 -27.48
C ILE A 27 0.41 6.74 -26.02
N ASN A 28 -0.14 7.86 -25.52
CA ASN A 28 -0.08 8.22 -24.11
C ASN A 28 -1.43 7.96 -23.45
N MET A 29 -1.44 7.20 -22.38
CA MET A 29 -2.58 7.00 -21.51
C MET A 29 -2.31 7.74 -20.18
N GLY A 30 -3.13 8.72 -19.85
CA GLY A 30 -2.90 9.63 -18.73
C GLY A 30 -1.95 10.82 -19.08
N PRO A 31 -1.61 11.69 -18.10
CA PRO A 31 -1.87 11.54 -16.66
C PRO A 31 -3.35 11.65 -16.24
N GLN A 32 -4.18 12.37 -16.99
CA GLN A 32 -5.62 12.47 -16.71
C GLN A 32 -6.38 11.39 -17.48
N HIS A 33 -6.56 10.24 -16.88
CA HIS A 33 -7.33 9.13 -17.43
C HIS A 33 -7.94 8.33 -16.28
N PRO A 34 -9.21 7.89 -16.35
CA PRO A 34 -9.87 7.16 -15.26
C PRO A 34 -9.07 5.94 -14.77
N ALA A 35 -8.50 5.17 -15.69
CA ALA A 35 -7.78 3.93 -15.41
C ALA A 35 -6.29 4.14 -14.98
N THR A 36 -5.82 5.38 -14.84
CA THR A 36 -4.43 5.68 -14.43
C THR A 36 -4.32 6.15 -12.98
N HIS A 37 -5.32 5.83 -12.15
CA HIS A 37 -5.33 6.13 -10.71
C HIS A 37 -5.03 7.59 -10.36
N GLY A 38 -5.41 8.50 -11.24
CA GLY A 38 -5.32 9.94 -11.06
C GLY A 38 -4.25 10.61 -11.91
N VAL A 39 -2.96 10.30 -11.75
CA VAL A 39 -1.87 11.06 -12.38
C VAL A 39 -0.71 10.17 -12.91
N LEU A 40 -0.92 8.88 -13.11
CA LEU A 40 0.05 8.05 -13.82
C LEU A 40 -0.04 8.33 -15.33
N ARG A 41 1.07 8.65 -15.95
CA ARG A 41 1.20 8.66 -17.39
C ARG A 41 1.87 7.38 -17.84
N VAL A 42 1.26 6.71 -18.80
CA VAL A 42 1.78 5.49 -19.41
C VAL A 42 1.99 5.72 -20.88
N ILE A 43 3.21 5.48 -21.36
CA ILE A 43 3.55 5.52 -22.79
C ILE A 43 3.49 4.08 -23.28
N LEU A 44 2.55 3.81 -24.20
CA LEU A 44 2.34 2.48 -24.80
C LEU A 44 2.91 2.45 -26.22
N ARG A 45 3.68 1.42 -26.52
CA ARG A 45 4.09 1.07 -27.88
C ARG A 45 3.22 -0.11 -28.33
N LEU A 46 2.58 0.04 -29.45
CA LEU A 46 1.55 -0.87 -29.95
C LEU A 46 1.84 -1.33 -31.37
N ASP A 47 1.49 -2.57 -31.67
CA ASP A 47 1.26 -3.09 -33.01
C ASP A 47 -0.23 -3.42 -33.14
N GLY A 48 -0.97 -2.55 -33.83
CA GLY A 48 -2.43 -2.56 -33.78
C GLY A 48 -2.94 -2.35 -32.35
N GLU A 49 -3.60 -3.34 -31.77
CA GLU A 49 -4.05 -3.33 -30.37
C GLU A 49 -3.11 -4.07 -29.42
N MET A 50 -2.06 -4.72 -29.94
CA MET A 50 -1.13 -5.52 -29.14
C MET A 50 -0.05 -4.60 -28.52
N VAL A 51 0.19 -4.77 -27.23
CA VAL A 51 1.22 -4.03 -26.48
C VAL A 51 2.60 -4.64 -26.73
N LEU A 52 3.48 -3.88 -27.36
CA LEU A 52 4.90 -4.25 -27.57
C LEU A 52 5.76 -3.87 -26.36
N GLY A 53 5.40 -2.78 -25.67
CA GLY A 53 6.09 -2.32 -24.48
C GLY A 53 5.39 -1.14 -23.84
N LEU A 54 5.76 -0.88 -22.59
CA LEU A 54 5.15 0.14 -21.76
C LEU A 54 6.21 0.85 -20.92
N GLU A 55 6.11 2.18 -20.85
CA GLU A 55 6.93 3.02 -19.98
C GLU A 55 6.01 3.79 -19.01
N CYS A 56 6.33 3.72 -17.72
CA CYS A 56 5.64 4.50 -16.69
C CYS A 56 6.36 5.83 -16.47
N VAL A 57 5.67 6.94 -16.70
CA VAL A 57 6.16 8.28 -16.37
C VAL A 57 5.50 8.72 -15.08
N ILE A 58 6.30 8.82 -14.03
CA ILE A 58 5.90 9.19 -12.68
C ILE A 58 6.41 10.58 -12.31
N GLY A 59 5.99 11.12 -11.16
CA GLY A 59 6.46 12.41 -10.64
C GLY A 59 5.41 13.51 -10.65
N TYR A 60 4.24 13.29 -11.26
CA TYR A 60 3.17 14.31 -11.31
C TYR A 60 2.58 14.64 -9.93
N LEU A 61 2.75 13.75 -8.96
CA LEU A 61 2.34 13.95 -7.57
C LEU A 61 3.54 14.03 -6.60
N HIS A 62 4.73 14.34 -7.12
CA HIS A 62 5.92 14.50 -6.28
C HIS A 62 5.83 15.76 -5.44
N ARG A 63 5.92 15.60 -4.12
CA ARG A 63 5.77 16.65 -3.12
C ARG A 63 7.03 16.88 -2.28
N GLY A 64 8.10 16.14 -2.57
CA GLY A 64 9.36 16.22 -1.86
C GLY A 64 9.28 15.75 -0.41
N VAL A 65 8.45 14.74 -0.10
CA VAL A 65 8.18 14.28 1.27
C VAL A 65 9.46 13.89 2.00
N GLU A 66 10.37 13.17 1.34
CA GLU A 66 11.67 12.78 1.92
C GLU A 66 12.53 14.02 2.24
N LYS A 67 12.49 15.06 1.41
CA LYS A 67 13.21 16.32 1.67
C LYS A 67 12.57 17.18 2.76
N ILE A 68 11.24 17.12 2.88
CA ILE A 68 10.52 17.75 3.99
C ILE A 68 10.95 17.11 5.32
N ALA A 69 11.16 15.79 5.36
CA ALA A 69 11.59 15.08 6.56
C ALA A 69 12.90 15.65 7.11
N GLU A 70 13.86 15.98 6.27
CA GLU A 70 15.16 16.55 6.68
C GLU A 70 15.04 17.95 7.34
N ASN A 71 13.89 18.63 7.17
CA ASN A 71 13.62 19.97 7.67
C ASN A 71 12.52 19.98 8.76
N ARG A 72 12.15 18.83 9.30
CA ARG A 72 11.12 18.67 10.33
C ARG A 72 11.65 17.79 11.46
N THR A 73 11.19 18.02 12.67
CA THR A 73 11.48 17.09 13.76
C THR A 73 10.79 15.75 13.49
N TYR A 74 11.30 14.67 14.11
CA TYR A 74 10.72 13.34 13.98
C TYR A 74 9.20 13.32 14.23
N ALA A 75 8.72 14.03 15.25
CA ALA A 75 7.30 14.14 15.56
C ALA A 75 6.52 14.96 14.52
N MET A 76 7.11 16.05 13.99
CA MET A 76 6.46 16.92 13.00
C MET A 76 6.37 16.27 11.62
N PHE A 77 7.20 15.28 11.33
CA PHE A 77 7.16 14.57 10.06
C PHE A 77 6.06 13.49 10.02
N ASN A 78 5.65 12.95 11.17
CA ASN A 78 4.64 11.89 11.24
C ASN A 78 3.33 12.19 10.45
N PRO A 79 2.72 13.38 10.47
CA PRO A 79 1.54 13.68 9.66
C PRO A 79 1.76 13.60 8.13
N TYR A 80 2.99 13.73 7.65
CA TYR A 80 3.27 13.65 6.22
C TYR A 80 3.22 12.21 5.70
N VAL A 81 3.57 11.23 6.53
CA VAL A 81 3.58 9.83 6.11
C VAL A 81 2.18 9.29 5.82
N ASP A 82 1.16 9.73 6.57
CA ASP A 82 -0.24 9.36 6.34
C ASP A 82 -0.75 9.74 4.93
N ARG A 83 -0.12 10.74 4.33
CA ARG A 83 -0.51 11.31 3.04
C ARG A 83 0.24 10.70 1.85
N MET A 84 1.11 9.75 2.09
CA MET A 84 1.77 8.98 1.02
C MET A 84 0.80 7.96 0.45
N ASP A 85 0.50 6.89 1.15
CA ASP A 85 -0.64 6.03 0.83
C ASP A 85 -1.84 6.47 1.67
N TYR A 86 -2.64 7.39 1.15
CA TYR A 86 -3.82 7.92 1.84
C TYR A 86 -4.93 6.87 2.02
N VAL A 87 -4.87 5.74 1.30
CA VAL A 87 -5.79 4.62 1.47
C VAL A 87 -5.36 3.73 2.64
N ALA A 88 -4.07 3.69 2.94
CA ALA A 88 -3.48 2.90 4.02
C ALA A 88 -2.69 3.78 5.02
N ALA A 89 -3.24 4.95 5.37
CA ALA A 89 -2.60 5.94 6.23
C ALA A 89 -2.17 5.37 7.60
N VAL A 90 -2.99 4.49 8.19
CA VAL A 90 -2.68 3.83 9.47
C VAL A 90 -1.39 3.01 9.37
N SER A 91 -1.23 2.25 8.28
CA SER A 91 -0.01 1.46 8.05
C SER A 91 1.22 2.35 7.87
N ASN A 92 1.09 3.47 7.12
CA ASN A 92 2.19 4.41 6.96
C ASN A 92 2.65 5.00 8.30
N GLY A 93 1.69 5.44 9.13
CA GLY A 93 1.97 5.94 10.47
C GLY A 93 2.65 4.90 11.36
N LEU A 94 2.20 3.63 11.30
CA LEU A 94 2.81 2.52 12.05
C LEU A 94 4.28 2.33 11.66
N GLY A 95 4.55 2.10 10.36
CA GLY A 95 5.91 1.81 9.90
C GLY A 95 6.91 2.92 10.23
N TYR A 96 6.50 4.19 10.14
CA TYR A 96 7.35 5.30 10.53
C TYR A 96 7.59 5.36 12.04
N CYS A 97 6.54 5.21 12.85
CA CYS A 97 6.67 5.22 14.31
C CYS A 97 7.61 4.12 14.79
N GLU A 98 7.43 2.89 14.32
CA GLU A 98 8.29 1.74 14.67
C GLU A 98 9.75 1.94 14.22
N ALA A 99 9.99 2.53 13.04
CA ALA A 99 11.34 2.84 12.59
C ALA A 99 12.05 3.80 13.55
N VAL A 100 11.36 4.85 14.01
CA VAL A 100 11.90 5.82 14.97
C VAL A 100 12.03 5.19 16.37
N GLU A 101 11.07 4.39 16.81
CA GLU A 101 11.10 3.64 18.06
C GLU A 101 12.32 2.72 18.13
N LYS A 102 12.58 1.99 17.03
CA LYS A 102 13.77 1.15 16.91
C LYS A 102 15.08 1.96 17.00
N LEU A 103 15.12 3.15 16.39
CA LEU A 103 16.27 4.05 16.47
C LEU A 103 16.46 4.61 17.89
N LEU A 104 15.39 4.78 18.66
CA LEU A 104 15.40 5.22 20.04
C LEU A 104 15.57 4.07 21.05
N SER A 105 15.49 2.81 20.62
CA SER A 105 15.40 1.64 21.49
C SER A 105 14.23 1.73 22.49
N VAL A 106 13.08 2.21 22.02
CA VAL A 106 11.83 2.32 22.78
C VAL A 106 10.86 1.28 22.23
N GLU A 107 10.17 0.56 23.11
CA GLU A 107 9.13 -0.39 22.77
C GLU A 107 7.77 0.15 23.21
N ALA A 108 6.76 0.06 22.33
CA ALA A 108 5.39 0.43 22.65
C ALA A 108 4.79 -0.54 23.68
N PRO A 109 3.99 -0.06 24.64
CA PRO A 109 3.35 -0.94 25.62
C PRO A 109 2.45 -1.99 24.98
N PRO A 110 2.26 -3.16 25.61
CA PRO A 110 1.45 -4.26 25.02
C PRO A 110 0.04 -3.81 24.58
N ARG A 111 -0.66 -3.00 25.37
CA ARG A 111 -1.98 -2.46 25.01
C ARG A 111 -1.91 -1.63 23.71
N ALA A 112 -0.88 -0.79 23.56
CA ALA A 112 -0.69 0.01 22.37
C ALA A 112 -0.43 -0.87 21.14
N GLN A 113 0.38 -1.91 21.29
CA GLN A 113 0.67 -2.86 20.21
C GLN A 113 -0.61 -3.55 19.71
N TYR A 114 -1.49 -4.01 20.61
CA TYR A 114 -2.78 -4.61 20.23
C TYR A 114 -3.69 -3.60 19.49
N ILE A 115 -3.81 -2.37 20.00
CA ILE A 115 -4.59 -1.31 19.34
C ILE A 115 -4.03 -1.01 17.94
N ARG A 116 -2.70 -0.91 17.81
CA ARG A 116 -2.02 -0.70 16.52
C ARG A 116 -2.34 -1.82 15.53
N VAL A 117 -2.30 -3.08 15.95
CA VAL A 117 -2.65 -4.22 15.11
C VAL A 117 -4.11 -4.16 14.69
N ILE A 118 -5.05 -3.93 15.62
CA ILE A 118 -6.49 -3.82 15.31
C ILE A 118 -6.74 -2.76 14.24
N LEU A 119 -6.22 -1.54 14.43
CA LEU A 119 -6.44 -0.44 13.49
C LEU A 119 -5.76 -0.69 12.15
N THR A 120 -4.57 -1.28 12.14
CA THR A 120 -3.82 -1.59 10.92
C THR A 120 -4.52 -2.67 10.08
N GLU A 121 -5.06 -3.71 10.72
CA GLU A 121 -5.79 -4.76 9.99
C GLU A 121 -7.18 -4.29 9.54
N LEU A 122 -7.88 -3.45 10.30
CA LEU A 122 -9.08 -2.76 9.82
C LEU A 122 -8.77 -1.88 8.61
N ASN A 123 -7.65 -1.17 8.62
CA ASN A 123 -7.21 -0.36 7.49
C ASN A 123 -6.85 -1.22 6.27
N ARG A 124 -6.26 -2.41 6.46
CA ARG A 124 -6.02 -3.37 5.38
C ARG A 124 -7.31 -3.80 4.72
N ILE A 125 -8.34 -4.14 5.49
CA ILE A 125 -9.67 -4.48 4.97
C ILE A 125 -10.24 -3.30 4.18
N ALA A 126 -10.21 -2.10 4.75
CA ALA A 126 -10.71 -0.88 4.09
C ALA A 126 -9.97 -0.57 2.77
N SER A 127 -8.64 -0.84 2.72
CA SER A 127 -7.84 -0.68 1.52
C SER A 127 -8.21 -1.70 0.45
N HIS A 128 -8.35 -2.97 0.81
CA HIS A 128 -8.76 -4.01 -0.13
C HIS A 128 -10.21 -3.83 -0.63
N GLN A 129 -11.12 -3.31 0.20
CA GLN A 129 -12.48 -2.96 -0.23
C GLN A 129 -12.47 -1.82 -1.27
N LEU A 130 -11.66 -0.77 -1.05
CA LEU A 130 -11.52 0.31 -2.04
C LEU A 130 -10.94 -0.22 -3.34
N TRP A 131 -9.85 -0.99 -3.24
CA TRP A 131 -9.23 -1.61 -4.41
C TRP A 131 -10.23 -2.47 -5.20
N LEU A 132 -10.98 -3.35 -4.52
CA LEU A 132 -11.95 -4.23 -5.17
C LEU A 132 -13.00 -3.45 -5.94
N GLY A 133 -13.57 -2.41 -5.31
CA GLY A 133 -14.58 -1.58 -5.93
C GLY A 133 -14.07 -0.84 -7.16
N THR A 134 -12.89 -0.21 -7.08
CA THR A 134 -12.31 0.55 -8.19
C THR A 134 -11.81 -0.37 -9.31
N HIS A 135 -11.17 -1.49 -8.98
CA HIS A 135 -10.72 -2.45 -9.98
C HIS A 135 -11.88 -3.12 -10.74
N ALA A 136 -12.98 -3.44 -10.04
CA ALA A 136 -14.18 -3.94 -10.67
C ALA A 136 -14.81 -2.89 -11.60
N LEU A 137 -14.82 -1.62 -11.19
CA LEU A 137 -15.29 -0.50 -12.02
C LEU A 137 -14.44 -0.35 -13.30
N ASP A 138 -13.13 -0.45 -13.20
CA ASP A 138 -12.18 -0.38 -14.33
C ASP A 138 -12.45 -1.48 -15.37
N ILE A 139 -12.94 -2.64 -14.95
CA ILE A 139 -13.34 -3.75 -15.82
C ILE A 139 -14.79 -3.62 -16.29
N GLY A 140 -15.53 -2.61 -15.82
CA GLY A 140 -16.90 -2.30 -16.22
C GLY A 140 -17.99 -2.78 -15.24
N ALA A 141 -17.63 -3.30 -14.06
CA ALA A 141 -18.57 -3.74 -13.04
C ALA A 141 -18.77 -2.65 -11.96
N MET A 142 -19.81 -1.85 -12.08
CA MET A 142 -20.09 -0.73 -11.15
C MET A 142 -20.66 -1.18 -9.80
N THR A 143 -21.45 -2.23 -9.75
CA THR A 143 -22.17 -2.67 -8.55
C THR A 143 -21.22 -2.97 -7.37
N PRO A 144 -20.07 -3.67 -7.53
CA PRO A 144 -19.14 -3.94 -6.45
C PRO A 144 -18.61 -2.66 -5.78
N LEU A 145 -18.44 -1.57 -6.54
CA LEU A 145 -18.00 -0.28 -5.97
C LEU A 145 -18.96 0.21 -4.89
N PHE A 146 -20.26 0.20 -5.15
CA PHE A 146 -21.25 0.66 -4.17
C PHE A 146 -21.30 -0.24 -2.93
N TYR A 147 -21.17 -1.54 -3.10
CA TYR A 147 -21.20 -2.50 -1.99
C TYR A 147 -19.96 -2.35 -1.11
N THR A 148 -18.77 -2.33 -1.71
CA THR A 148 -17.53 -2.19 -0.95
C THR A 148 -17.44 -0.84 -0.25
N PHE A 149 -17.90 0.25 -0.84
CA PHE A 149 -17.90 1.58 -0.22
C PHE A 149 -18.93 1.69 0.91
N ARG A 150 -20.12 1.07 0.76
CA ARG A 150 -21.11 0.97 1.83
C ARG A 150 -20.51 0.29 3.07
N ASP A 151 -19.80 -0.82 2.87
CA ASP A 151 -19.30 -1.63 3.96
C ASP A 151 -17.99 -1.06 4.55
N ARG A 152 -17.17 -0.44 3.71
CA ARG A 152 -15.98 0.32 4.13
C ARG A 152 -16.33 1.50 5.05
N GLU A 153 -17.50 2.09 4.87
CA GLU A 153 -17.98 3.20 5.69
C GLU A 153 -18.02 2.85 7.18
N GLU A 154 -18.32 1.60 7.54
CA GLU A 154 -18.36 1.18 8.94
C GLU A 154 -16.95 1.23 9.58
N ILE A 155 -15.90 0.90 8.83
CA ILE A 155 -14.52 1.06 9.30
C ILE A 155 -14.17 2.54 9.49
N LEU A 156 -14.57 3.39 8.54
CA LEU A 156 -14.31 4.82 8.62
C LEU A 156 -14.98 5.48 9.82
N LYS A 157 -16.17 5.01 10.22
CA LYS A 157 -16.86 5.45 11.45
C LYS A 157 -16.05 5.08 12.71
N ILE A 158 -15.48 3.87 12.74
CA ILE A 158 -14.58 3.45 13.84
C ILE A 158 -13.37 4.38 13.93
N PHE A 159 -12.73 4.68 12.79
CA PHE A 159 -11.59 5.60 12.75
C PHE A 159 -11.96 7.01 13.18
N GLU A 160 -13.10 7.53 12.71
CA GLU A 160 -13.59 8.85 13.08
C GLU A 160 -13.83 8.97 14.59
N LYS A 161 -14.45 7.97 15.19
CA LYS A 161 -14.66 7.92 16.65
C LYS A 161 -13.35 7.78 17.41
N TYR A 162 -12.39 7.02 16.88
CA TYR A 162 -11.11 6.77 17.55
C TYR A 162 -10.19 8.00 17.51
N CYS A 163 -10.03 8.64 16.36
CA CYS A 163 -9.03 9.69 16.17
C CYS A 163 -9.57 11.01 15.56
N GLY A 164 -10.86 11.11 15.31
CA GLY A 164 -11.47 12.29 14.71
C GLY A 164 -11.27 12.43 13.20
N ALA A 165 -10.65 11.44 12.54
CA ALA A 165 -10.37 11.49 11.10
C ALA A 165 -10.74 10.18 10.42
N ARG A 166 -11.21 10.28 9.18
CA ARG A 166 -11.70 9.15 8.38
C ARG A 166 -10.63 8.53 7.48
N LEU A 167 -9.66 9.30 6.98
CA LEU A 167 -8.62 8.87 6.05
C LEU A 167 -7.21 9.06 6.62
N THR A 168 -6.74 10.29 6.74
CA THR A 168 -5.42 10.61 7.29
C THR A 168 -5.53 10.70 8.82
N THR A 169 -5.48 9.53 9.44
CA THR A 169 -5.90 9.30 10.83
C THR A 169 -4.91 9.83 11.86
N HIS A 170 -3.63 9.85 11.53
CA HIS A 170 -2.57 10.23 12.46
C HIS A 170 -2.74 9.58 13.86
N ALA A 171 -3.18 8.31 13.85
CA ALA A 171 -3.60 7.57 15.03
C ALA A 171 -2.44 7.20 15.96
N PHE A 172 -1.22 7.10 15.43
CA PHE A 172 -0.07 6.63 16.17
C PHE A 172 0.93 7.75 16.47
N ARG A 173 1.68 7.56 17.54
CA ARG A 173 2.80 8.38 17.96
C ARG A 173 4.02 7.51 18.21
N ILE A 174 5.19 8.10 18.15
CA ILE A 174 6.43 7.44 18.57
C ILE A 174 6.28 7.05 20.04
N GLY A 175 6.33 5.77 20.33
CA GLY A 175 6.14 5.18 21.66
C GLY A 175 4.74 4.63 21.94
N GLY A 176 3.78 4.71 20.99
CA GLY A 176 2.43 4.12 21.20
C GLY A 176 1.32 4.74 20.38
N CYS A 177 0.14 4.86 20.97
CA CYS A 177 -1.06 5.40 20.35
C CYS A 177 -1.31 6.86 20.78
N GLN A 178 -1.91 7.65 19.88
CA GLN A 178 -2.28 9.04 20.18
C GLN A 178 -3.44 9.12 21.16
N TYR A 179 -4.40 8.22 21.05
CA TYR A 179 -5.64 8.22 21.80
C TYR A 179 -5.88 6.87 22.46
N GLU A 180 -6.58 6.86 23.59
CA GLU A 180 -7.14 5.66 24.19
C GLU A 180 -8.37 5.23 23.41
N THR A 181 -8.75 3.95 23.53
CA THR A 181 -10.00 3.46 22.98
C THR A 181 -11.20 4.14 23.64
N TYR A 182 -12.18 4.55 22.84
CA TYR A 182 -13.42 5.13 23.36
C TYR A 182 -14.32 4.07 23.99
N GLU A 183 -15.26 4.51 24.83
CA GLU A 183 -16.25 3.62 25.45
C GLU A 183 -17.07 2.89 24.38
N GLY A 184 -17.11 1.57 24.45
CA GLY A 184 -17.80 0.72 23.46
C GLY A 184 -16.98 0.33 22.24
N PHE A 185 -15.72 0.77 22.11
CA PHE A 185 -14.83 0.43 20.98
C PHE A 185 -14.78 -1.08 20.70
N GLU A 186 -14.58 -1.89 21.75
CA GLU A 186 -14.47 -3.33 21.58
C GLU A 186 -15.76 -3.96 21.03
N ASN A 187 -16.91 -3.49 21.50
CA ASN A 187 -18.21 -3.99 21.02
C ASN A 187 -18.46 -3.58 19.57
N GLU A 188 -18.14 -2.34 19.22
CA GLU A 188 -18.28 -1.85 17.85
C GLU A 188 -17.39 -2.61 16.87
N VAL A 189 -16.14 -2.90 17.25
CA VAL A 189 -15.26 -3.75 16.43
C VAL A 189 -15.83 -5.16 16.29
N ARG A 190 -16.32 -5.79 17.35
CA ARG A 190 -16.95 -7.12 17.27
C ARG A 190 -18.22 -7.11 16.39
N ASP A 191 -19.01 -6.08 16.48
CA ASP A 191 -20.23 -5.95 15.64
C ASP A 191 -19.86 -5.72 14.19
N PHE A 192 -18.80 -4.94 13.91
CA PHE A 192 -18.23 -4.82 12.57
C PHE A 192 -17.76 -6.17 12.01
N LEU A 193 -17.05 -7.00 12.80
CA LEU A 193 -16.61 -8.32 12.35
C LEU A 193 -17.79 -9.22 11.94
N LYS A 194 -18.86 -9.23 12.74
CA LYS A 194 -20.10 -9.98 12.41
C LYS A 194 -20.76 -9.44 11.14
N PHE A 195 -20.79 -8.11 10.99
CA PHE A 195 -21.41 -7.45 9.86
C PHE A 195 -20.66 -7.72 8.55
N VAL A 196 -19.31 -7.58 8.55
CA VAL A 196 -18.52 -7.62 7.32
C VAL A 196 -18.24 -9.03 6.81
N THR A 197 -18.21 -10.04 7.67
CA THR A 197 -17.90 -11.43 7.27
C THR A 197 -18.81 -11.92 6.13
N PRO A 198 -20.15 -11.85 6.21
CA PRO A 198 -21.01 -12.24 5.10
C PRO A 198 -20.94 -11.28 3.90
N LYS A 199 -20.41 -10.06 4.07
CA LYS A 199 -20.25 -9.13 2.96
C LYS A 199 -19.10 -9.50 2.03
N ILE A 200 -18.05 -10.13 2.57
CA ILE A 200 -16.98 -10.68 1.75
C ILE A 200 -17.50 -11.81 0.87
N ASP A 201 -18.41 -12.65 1.39
CA ASP A 201 -19.09 -13.69 0.59
C ASP A 201 -19.94 -13.05 -0.53
N GLU A 202 -20.68 -11.96 -0.21
CA GLU A 202 -21.47 -11.21 -1.19
C GLU A 202 -20.60 -10.64 -2.34
N TYR A 203 -19.37 -10.18 -2.06
CA TYR A 203 -18.44 -9.74 -3.10
C TYR A 203 -17.97 -10.90 -3.98
N GLU A 204 -17.69 -12.05 -3.39
CA GLU A 204 -17.29 -13.24 -4.13
C GLU A 204 -18.42 -13.80 -5.00
N GLU A 205 -19.67 -13.78 -4.53
CA GLU A 205 -20.84 -14.16 -5.32
C GLU A 205 -20.98 -13.29 -6.57
N LEU A 206 -20.68 -12.00 -6.47
CA LEU A 206 -20.76 -11.07 -7.61
C LEU A 206 -19.66 -11.28 -8.65
N LEU A 207 -18.46 -11.67 -8.24
CA LEU A 207 -17.25 -11.62 -9.07
C LEU A 207 -16.62 -12.98 -9.36
N THR A 208 -16.42 -13.83 -8.34
CA THR A 208 -15.56 -15.02 -8.43
C THR A 208 -15.94 -15.98 -9.56
N THR A 209 -17.25 -16.17 -9.78
CA THR A 209 -17.79 -17.05 -10.82
C THR A 209 -18.33 -16.29 -12.03
N ASN A 210 -18.26 -14.98 -12.03
CA ASN A 210 -18.75 -14.14 -13.13
C ASN A 210 -17.88 -14.37 -14.38
N ARG A 211 -18.51 -14.74 -15.49
CA ARG A 211 -17.82 -15.06 -16.73
C ARG A 211 -16.97 -13.90 -17.24
N ILE A 212 -17.51 -12.67 -17.24
CA ILE A 212 -16.78 -11.49 -17.72
C ILE A 212 -15.55 -11.23 -16.83
N TRP A 213 -15.73 -11.33 -15.51
CA TRP A 213 -14.62 -11.18 -14.57
C TRP A 213 -13.51 -12.20 -14.83
N ILE A 214 -13.88 -13.48 -14.99
CA ILE A 214 -12.95 -14.57 -15.29
C ILE A 214 -12.20 -14.31 -16.59
N GLU A 215 -12.90 -13.98 -17.68
CA GLU A 215 -12.30 -13.75 -19.00
C GLU A 215 -11.39 -12.51 -19.01
N ARG A 216 -11.68 -11.48 -18.18
CA ARG A 216 -10.89 -10.26 -18.08
C ARG A 216 -9.72 -10.34 -17.08
N THR A 217 -9.60 -11.42 -16.30
CA THR A 217 -8.61 -11.51 -15.22
C THR A 217 -7.75 -12.78 -15.26
N LYS A 218 -8.29 -13.92 -15.69
CA LYS A 218 -7.51 -15.17 -15.80
C LYS A 218 -6.53 -15.10 -16.97
N ASN A 219 -5.30 -15.48 -16.70
CA ASN A 219 -4.17 -15.44 -17.65
C ASN A 219 -3.85 -14.02 -18.16
N VAL A 220 -4.37 -12.97 -17.51
CA VAL A 220 -4.08 -11.57 -17.83
C VAL A 220 -3.05 -11.03 -16.84
N GLY A 221 -1.99 -10.39 -17.34
CA GLY A 221 -0.95 -9.79 -16.52
C GLY A 221 -0.17 -10.81 -15.69
N VAL A 222 0.18 -11.93 -16.29
CA VAL A 222 0.93 -13.00 -15.61
C VAL A 222 2.36 -12.55 -15.29
N ILE A 223 2.81 -12.80 -14.07
CA ILE A 223 4.21 -12.64 -13.68
C ILE A 223 4.69 -13.89 -12.93
N SER A 224 5.83 -14.43 -13.35
CA SER A 224 6.42 -15.59 -12.69
C SER A 224 6.98 -15.24 -11.30
N ALA A 225 7.08 -16.23 -10.40
CA ALA A 225 7.71 -16.03 -9.10
C ALA A 225 9.16 -15.52 -9.22
N ALA A 226 9.92 -16.03 -10.18
CA ALA A 226 11.31 -15.63 -10.41
C ALA A 226 11.41 -14.16 -10.83
N ASP A 227 10.55 -13.72 -11.74
CA ASP A 227 10.51 -12.33 -12.20
C ASP A 227 10.01 -11.37 -11.11
N ALA A 228 8.98 -11.77 -10.37
CA ALA A 228 8.46 -10.98 -9.27
C ALA A 228 9.53 -10.75 -8.19
N ILE A 229 10.31 -11.77 -7.85
CA ILE A 229 11.44 -11.67 -6.91
C ILE A 229 12.54 -10.77 -7.51
N ALA A 230 12.92 -10.99 -8.77
CA ALA A 230 13.99 -10.22 -9.42
C ALA A 230 13.67 -8.71 -9.52
N LEU A 231 12.39 -8.37 -9.69
CA LEU A 231 11.90 -6.98 -9.71
C LEU A 231 11.63 -6.41 -8.30
N GLY A 232 11.81 -7.19 -7.23
CA GLY A 232 11.57 -6.77 -5.86
C GLY A 232 10.09 -6.56 -5.51
N VAL A 233 9.19 -7.17 -6.26
CA VAL A 233 7.73 -7.13 -6.02
C VAL A 233 7.41 -7.75 -4.67
N THR A 234 6.45 -7.18 -3.95
CA THR A 234 6.04 -7.65 -2.62
C THR A 234 4.52 -7.65 -2.47
N GLY A 235 4.04 -8.14 -1.33
CA GLY A 235 2.62 -8.12 -0.98
C GLY A 235 1.76 -9.08 -1.80
N PRO A 236 0.47 -8.75 -1.99
CA PRO A 236 -0.46 -9.59 -2.73
C PRO A 236 -0.01 -9.94 -4.15
N VAL A 237 0.73 -9.03 -4.81
CA VAL A 237 1.26 -9.27 -6.17
C VAL A 237 2.28 -10.41 -6.17
N LEU A 238 3.20 -10.42 -5.21
CA LEU A 238 4.18 -11.49 -5.04
C LEU A 238 3.52 -12.81 -4.62
N ARG A 239 2.59 -12.75 -3.66
CA ARG A 239 1.89 -13.92 -3.15
C ARG A 239 1.02 -14.59 -4.23
N ALA A 240 0.44 -13.82 -5.13
CA ALA A 240 -0.30 -14.35 -6.28
C ALA A 240 0.59 -15.21 -7.21
N SER A 241 1.88 -14.90 -7.30
CA SER A 241 2.87 -15.69 -8.05
C SER A 241 3.39 -16.92 -7.29
N GLY A 242 2.75 -17.31 -6.17
CA GLY A 242 3.05 -18.52 -5.42
C GLY A 242 4.17 -18.37 -4.37
N VAL A 243 4.69 -17.16 -4.15
CA VAL A 243 5.74 -16.93 -3.16
C VAL A 243 5.12 -16.68 -1.79
N ARG A 244 5.39 -17.56 -0.83
CA ARG A 244 4.86 -17.47 0.54
C ARG A 244 5.70 -16.52 1.39
N TRP A 245 5.56 -15.22 1.13
CA TRP A 245 6.27 -14.16 1.85
C TRP A 245 5.29 -13.14 2.42
N ASP A 246 5.36 -12.94 3.74
CA ASP A 246 4.60 -11.94 4.49
C ASP A 246 5.45 -11.52 5.69
N ILE A 247 5.71 -10.22 5.82
CA ILE A 247 6.59 -9.66 6.85
C ILE A 247 6.02 -9.92 8.24
N ARG A 248 4.70 -9.94 8.41
CA ARG A 248 4.04 -10.24 9.68
C ARG A 248 4.40 -11.63 10.25
N LYS A 249 4.82 -12.57 9.38
CA LYS A 249 5.28 -13.92 9.76
C LYS A 249 6.78 -14.09 9.65
N ALA A 250 7.42 -13.50 8.63
CA ALA A 250 8.85 -13.67 8.36
C ALA A 250 9.72 -12.84 9.31
N MET A 251 9.30 -11.62 9.63
CA MET A 251 9.97 -10.68 10.53
C MET A 251 8.91 -10.00 11.43
N PRO A 252 8.31 -10.72 12.39
CA PRO A 252 7.19 -10.21 13.18
C PRO A 252 7.55 -8.90 13.90
N TYR A 253 6.64 -7.98 13.84
CA TYR A 253 6.64 -6.70 14.55
C TYR A 253 5.36 -6.59 15.37
N GLU A 254 5.29 -5.65 16.31
CA GLU A 254 4.21 -5.57 17.28
C GLU A 254 3.90 -6.98 17.85
N ASN A 255 2.66 -7.32 18.02
CA ASN A 255 2.23 -8.63 18.53
C ASN A 255 1.82 -9.64 17.45
N TYR A 256 2.23 -9.47 16.18
CA TYR A 256 1.82 -10.40 15.11
C TYR A 256 2.22 -11.85 15.33
N SER A 257 3.31 -12.10 16.06
CA SER A 257 3.73 -13.46 16.44
C SER A 257 2.74 -14.20 17.33
N SER A 258 1.87 -13.47 18.06
CA SER A 258 0.85 -14.02 18.96
C SER A 258 -0.43 -14.40 18.24
N PHE A 259 -0.61 -14.02 16.98
CA PHE A 259 -1.84 -14.27 16.24
C PHE A 259 -1.70 -15.43 15.26
N ASP A 260 -2.75 -16.26 15.24
CA ASP A 260 -2.86 -17.34 14.28
C ASP A 260 -3.60 -16.86 13.03
N PHE A 261 -2.89 -16.88 11.90
CA PHE A 261 -3.42 -16.57 10.58
C PHE A 261 -2.57 -17.24 9.49
N ASP A 262 -3.17 -17.42 8.32
CA ASP A 262 -2.51 -18.02 7.18
C ASP A 262 -2.00 -16.95 6.19
N ILE A 263 -1.03 -17.33 5.36
CA ILE A 263 -0.57 -16.50 4.25
C ILE A 263 -1.23 -17.03 2.97
N PRO A 264 -2.24 -16.32 2.41
CA PRO A 264 -2.83 -16.70 1.14
C PRO A 264 -1.82 -16.60 -0.01
N ILE A 265 -1.81 -17.61 -0.87
CA ILE A 265 -0.94 -17.64 -2.06
C ILE A 265 -1.75 -18.07 -3.29
N GLY A 266 -1.43 -17.46 -4.44
CA GLY A 266 -1.89 -17.88 -5.75
C GLY A 266 -1.01 -18.97 -6.38
N ARG A 267 -1.24 -19.26 -7.64
CA ARG A 267 -0.48 -20.27 -8.39
C ARG A 267 -0.03 -19.77 -9.76
N ASN A 268 -0.88 -18.98 -10.43
CA ASN A 268 -0.68 -18.57 -11.82
C ASN A 268 0.01 -17.21 -11.95
N GLY A 269 -0.01 -16.39 -10.90
CA GLY A 269 0.55 -15.06 -10.93
C GLY A 269 -0.20 -14.09 -11.83
N ASP A 270 -1.48 -14.34 -12.13
CA ASP A 270 -2.33 -13.51 -12.96
C ASP A 270 -3.19 -12.53 -12.14
N THR A 271 -3.98 -11.73 -12.83
CA THR A 271 -4.89 -10.77 -12.21
C THR A 271 -5.95 -11.45 -11.34
N TYR A 272 -6.43 -12.63 -11.75
CA TYR A 272 -7.41 -13.39 -10.98
C TYR A 272 -6.83 -13.90 -9.65
N ASP A 273 -5.59 -14.43 -9.68
CA ASP A 273 -4.93 -14.88 -8.46
C ASP A 273 -4.67 -13.70 -7.49
N ARG A 274 -4.31 -12.52 -8.01
CA ARG A 274 -4.18 -11.32 -7.17
C ARG A 274 -5.50 -10.90 -6.53
N TYR A 275 -6.62 -11.09 -7.23
CA TYR A 275 -7.95 -10.89 -6.68
C TYR A 275 -8.23 -11.90 -5.56
N THR A 276 -8.07 -13.20 -5.80
CA THR A 276 -8.38 -14.23 -4.81
C THR A 276 -7.49 -14.14 -3.57
N VAL A 277 -6.22 -13.78 -3.73
CA VAL A 277 -5.30 -13.53 -2.61
C VAL A 277 -5.82 -12.40 -1.71
N ARG A 278 -6.23 -11.25 -2.28
CA ARG A 278 -6.74 -10.13 -1.47
C ARG A 278 -8.06 -10.46 -0.79
N MET A 279 -8.95 -11.21 -1.44
CA MET A 279 -10.19 -11.70 -0.81
C MET A 279 -9.88 -12.57 0.41
N ALA A 280 -8.93 -13.50 0.28
CA ALA A 280 -8.49 -14.33 1.38
C ALA A 280 -7.75 -13.53 2.47
N GLU A 281 -6.97 -12.52 2.11
CA GLU A 281 -6.30 -11.63 3.07
C GLU A 281 -7.29 -10.84 3.93
N MET A 282 -8.41 -10.36 3.36
CA MET A 282 -9.45 -9.73 4.17
C MET A 282 -9.98 -10.68 5.26
N ARG A 283 -10.18 -11.96 4.94
CA ARG A 283 -10.60 -12.96 5.93
C ARG A 283 -9.54 -13.20 7.01
N GLN A 284 -8.25 -13.22 6.63
CA GLN A 284 -7.16 -13.34 7.61
C GLN A 284 -7.06 -12.11 8.50
N SER A 285 -7.26 -10.91 7.95
CA SER A 285 -7.33 -9.68 8.73
C SER A 285 -8.47 -9.69 9.75
N LEU A 286 -9.65 -10.19 9.37
CA LEU A 286 -10.76 -10.38 10.33
C LEU A 286 -10.37 -11.35 11.46
N ARG A 287 -9.70 -12.44 11.12
CA ARG A 287 -9.23 -13.43 12.11
C ARG A 287 -8.20 -12.82 13.07
N ILE A 288 -7.31 -11.96 12.58
CA ILE A 288 -6.33 -11.24 13.43
C ILE A 288 -7.06 -10.24 14.33
N VAL A 289 -7.99 -9.45 13.79
CA VAL A 289 -8.73 -8.45 14.57
C VAL A 289 -9.56 -9.12 15.67
N ASP A 290 -10.22 -10.25 15.39
CA ASP A 290 -10.98 -11.00 16.37
C ASP A 290 -10.09 -11.48 17.54
N GLN A 291 -8.94 -12.05 17.23
CA GLN A 291 -7.97 -12.47 18.25
C GLN A 291 -7.44 -11.28 19.06
N ALA A 292 -7.12 -10.18 18.36
CA ALA A 292 -6.57 -9.00 19.00
C ALA A 292 -7.57 -8.30 19.92
N ILE A 293 -8.84 -8.19 19.52
CA ILE A 293 -9.87 -7.56 20.35
C ILE A 293 -10.23 -8.41 21.58
N ASN A 294 -10.18 -9.73 21.44
CA ASN A 294 -10.43 -10.65 22.55
C ASN A 294 -9.24 -10.76 23.50
N GLY A 295 -8.03 -10.49 23.03
CA GLY A 295 -6.80 -10.51 23.81
C GLY A 295 -6.34 -9.12 24.29
N LEU A 296 -7.10 -8.05 24.06
CA LEU A 296 -6.68 -6.67 24.35
C LEU A 296 -6.38 -6.48 25.84
N PRO A 297 -5.10 -6.27 26.24
CA PRO A 297 -4.75 -6.16 27.66
C PRO A 297 -5.10 -4.77 28.21
N ALA A 298 -5.28 -4.69 29.52
CA ALA A 298 -5.29 -3.40 30.23
C ALA A 298 -3.86 -2.84 30.32
N GLY A 299 -3.73 -1.53 30.47
CA GLY A 299 -2.42 -0.88 30.65
C GLY A 299 -2.27 0.43 29.91
N PRO A 300 -1.08 1.04 29.94
CA PRO A 300 -0.81 2.28 29.23
C PRO A 300 -0.79 2.06 27.72
N ILE A 301 -1.13 3.13 26.97
CA ILE A 301 -1.08 3.17 25.51
C ILE A 301 0.15 3.91 24.98
N MET A 302 1.00 4.41 25.85
CA MET A 302 2.19 5.20 25.49
C MET A 302 3.36 4.84 26.39
N ALA A 303 4.51 4.58 25.79
CA ALA A 303 5.78 4.41 26.47
C ALA A 303 6.33 5.74 26.99
N LYS A 304 7.31 5.68 27.87
CA LYS A 304 8.04 6.88 28.29
C LYS A 304 9.01 7.32 27.19
N VAL A 305 8.60 8.29 26.40
CA VAL A 305 9.40 8.88 25.33
C VAL A 305 9.87 10.28 25.76
N PRO A 306 11.11 10.69 25.47
CA PRO A 306 11.56 12.04 25.73
C PRO A 306 10.68 13.08 25.03
N LYS A 307 10.39 14.21 25.70
CA LYS A 307 9.62 15.32 25.08
C LYS A 307 10.26 15.85 23.80
N VAL A 308 11.59 15.83 23.75
CA VAL A 308 12.38 16.18 22.57
C VAL A 308 13.01 14.90 22.06
N ILE A 309 12.56 14.44 20.91
CA ILE A 309 13.07 13.25 20.25
C ILE A 309 14.41 13.61 19.60
N LYS A 310 15.48 12.95 20.09
CA LYS A 310 16.85 13.15 19.65
C LYS A 310 17.57 11.82 19.72
N PRO A 311 17.41 10.96 18.70
CA PRO A 311 18.10 9.66 18.66
C PRO A 311 19.61 9.85 18.61
N ALA A 312 20.36 8.87 19.11
CA ALA A 312 21.81 8.84 18.93
C ALA A 312 22.17 8.80 17.44
N VAL A 313 23.42 9.16 17.14
CA VAL A 313 23.97 8.99 15.78
C VAL A 313 23.90 7.53 15.39
N GLY A 314 23.31 7.27 14.23
CA GLY A 314 23.11 5.91 13.73
C GLY A 314 22.10 5.85 12.59
N GLU A 315 21.84 4.64 12.12
CA GLU A 315 20.90 4.38 11.05
C GLU A 315 20.02 3.17 11.36
N VAL A 316 18.84 3.14 10.80
CA VAL A 316 17.89 2.04 10.94
C VAL A 316 17.14 1.81 9.63
N TYR A 317 16.94 0.56 9.28
CA TYR A 317 15.89 0.15 8.35
C TYR A 317 14.85 -0.65 9.11
N HIS A 318 13.60 -0.30 8.91
CA HIS A 318 12.45 -1.03 9.43
C HIS A 318 11.37 -1.11 8.38
N SER A 319 10.74 -2.28 8.25
CA SER A 319 9.67 -2.51 7.29
C SER A 319 8.51 -3.27 7.93
N ILE A 320 7.33 -2.97 7.42
CA ILE A 320 6.06 -3.61 7.79
C ILE A 320 5.34 -4.13 6.54
N GLU A 321 4.38 -5.02 6.73
CA GLU A 321 3.47 -5.47 5.69
C GLU A 321 2.29 -4.51 5.59
N ALA A 322 2.36 -3.54 4.66
CA ALA A 322 1.21 -2.70 4.30
C ALA A 322 0.25 -3.46 3.37
N PRO A 323 -0.99 -2.99 3.14
CA PRO A 323 -1.95 -3.67 2.27
C PRO A 323 -1.44 -3.98 0.86
N LYS A 324 -0.54 -3.14 0.34
CA LYS A 324 0.05 -3.25 -1.00
C LYS A 324 1.37 -4.02 -1.04
N GLY A 325 1.96 -4.29 0.12
CA GLY A 325 3.22 -5.02 0.29
C GLY A 325 4.16 -4.37 1.28
N GLU A 326 5.45 -4.63 1.14
CA GLU A 326 6.48 -4.13 2.05
C GLU A 326 6.61 -2.61 1.98
N LEU A 327 6.27 -1.95 3.07
CA LEU A 327 6.53 -0.54 3.33
C LEU A 327 7.73 -0.42 4.27
N GLY A 328 8.81 0.22 3.82
CA GLY A 328 10.03 0.36 4.60
C GLY A 328 10.47 1.81 4.79
N TYR A 329 11.06 2.08 5.96
CA TYR A 329 11.68 3.35 6.28
C TYR A 329 13.14 3.14 6.62
N PHE A 330 14.03 3.80 5.86
CA PHE A 330 15.44 3.92 6.21
C PHE A 330 15.67 5.33 6.75
N ILE A 331 16.13 5.42 8.00
CA ILE A 331 16.31 6.68 8.71
C ILE A 331 17.75 6.78 9.20
N VAL A 332 18.39 7.92 8.92
CA VAL A 332 19.72 8.26 9.41
C VAL A 332 19.59 9.40 10.41
N SER A 333 20.15 9.24 11.61
CA SER A 333 20.26 10.25 12.65
C SER A 333 21.69 10.73 12.79
N ASP A 334 21.89 12.04 12.83
CA ASP A 334 23.15 12.70 13.18
C ASP A 334 23.21 13.14 14.63
N GLY A 335 22.23 12.71 15.45
CA GLY A 335 22.11 13.12 16.85
C GLY A 335 21.37 14.45 17.04
N SER A 336 20.78 15.04 15.99
CA SER A 336 19.94 16.24 16.07
C SER A 336 18.48 15.89 16.35
N THR A 337 17.61 16.93 16.41
CA THR A 337 16.17 16.78 16.58
C THR A 337 15.44 16.49 15.26
N GLN A 338 16.15 16.52 14.16
CA GLN A 338 15.67 16.28 12.80
C GLN A 338 16.41 15.08 12.23
N PRO A 339 15.77 14.22 11.41
CA PRO A 339 16.51 13.17 10.71
C PRO A 339 17.45 13.78 9.69
N TYR A 340 18.67 13.28 9.63
CA TYR A 340 19.64 13.63 8.58
C TYR A 340 19.12 13.18 7.20
N ARG A 341 18.55 11.98 7.16
CA ARG A 341 17.92 11.42 5.94
C ARG A 341 16.77 10.51 6.31
N VAL A 342 15.69 10.60 5.57
CA VAL A 342 14.62 9.60 5.52
C VAL A 342 14.47 9.12 4.10
N ARG A 343 14.53 7.82 3.90
CA ARG A 343 14.23 7.16 2.63
C ARG A 343 13.06 6.23 2.84
N VAL A 344 12.06 6.36 2.00
CA VAL A 344 10.87 5.50 2.01
C VAL A 344 10.97 4.47 0.90
N ARG A 345 10.73 3.20 1.22
CA ARG A 345 10.48 2.13 0.25
C ARG A 345 8.97 1.88 0.19
N PRO A 346 8.25 2.52 -0.74
CA PRO A 346 6.82 2.29 -0.85
C PRO A 346 6.54 1.09 -1.75
N PRO A 347 5.58 0.22 -1.39
CA PRO A 347 5.26 -0.96 -2.19
C PRO A 347 4.74 -0.62 -3.58
N SER A 348 3.90 0.39 -3.74
CA SER A 348 3.35 0.80 -5.04
C SER A 348 4.43 1.18 -6.04
N PHE A 349 5.48 1.90 -5.60
CA PHE A 349 6.59 2.29 -6.48
C PHE A 349 7.35 1.07 -7.02
N VAL A 350 7.64 0.11 -6.15
CA VAL A 350 8.37 -1.10 -6.53
C VAL A 350 7.51 -2.02 -7.40
N ASN A 351 6.25 -2.23 -7.01
CA ASN A 351 5.34 -3.10 -7.76
C ASN A 351 5.03 -2.56 -9.17
N LEU A 352 5.03 -1.23 -9.35
CA LEU A 352 4.79 -0.59 -10.64
C LEU A 352 5.85 -0.97 -11.70
N GLN A 353 7.08 -1.30 -11.28
CA GLN A 353 8.15 -1.73 -12.20
C GLN A 353 7.81 -3.02 -12.95
N ALA A 354 6.93 -3.85 -12.40
CA ALA A 354 6.51 -5.09 -13.03
C ALA A 354 5.52 -4.87 -14.19
N LEU A 355 4.91 -3.69 -14.30
CA LEU A 355 3.82 -3.43 -15.22
C LEU A 355 4.20 -3.70 -16.68
N ASP A 356 5.35 -3.20 -17.16
CA ASP A 356 5.80 -3.41 -18.54
C ASP A 356 5.88 -4.91 -18.86
N LYS A 357 6.47 -5.70 -17.96
CA LYS A 357 6.60 -7.14 -18.17
C LYS A 357 5.25 -7.87 -18.18
N MET A 358 4.31 -7.40 -17.36
CA MET A 358 2.99 -8.00 -17.23
C MET A 358 2.09 -7.75 -18.44
N VAL A 359 2.30 -6.65 -19.18
CA VAL A 359 1.38 -6.24 -20.25
C VAL A 359 1.88 -6.57 -21.66
N ARG A 360 3.16 -6.91 -21.83
CA ARG A 360 3.71 -7.24 -23.15
C ARG A 360 2.98 -8.43 -23.80
N GLY A 361 2.56 -8.24 -25.05
CA GLY A 361 1.81 -9.23 -25.80
C GLY A 361 0.33 -9.33 -25.46
N LEU A 362 -0.18 -8.48 -24.54
CA LEU A 362 -1.59 -8.34 -24.23
C LEU A 362 -2.24 -7.22 -25.07
N LEU A 363 -3.55 -7.10 -25.01
CA LEU A 363 -4.30 -6.03 -25.66
C LEU A 363 -4.28 -4.75 -24.80
N VAL A 364 -4.45 -3.60 -25.44
CA VAL A 364 -4.58 -2.29 -24.74
C VAL A 364 -5.66 -2.34 -23.64
N ALA A 365 -6.77 -3.01 -23.90
CA ALA A 365 -7.86 -3.18 -22.92
C ALA A 365 -7.39 -3.92 -21.65
N ASP A 366 -6.41 -4.81 -21.74
CA ASP A 366 -5.90 -5.57 -20.60
C ASP A 366 -4.94 -4.74 -19.75
N VAL A 367 -4.30 -3.71 -20.31
CA VAL A 367 -3.43 -2.79 -19.57
C VAL A 367 -4.18 -2.16 -18.40
N VAL A 368 -5.44 -1.77 -18.60
CA VAL A 368 -6.30 -1.21 -17.56
C VAL A 368 -6.50 -2.19 -16.40
N ALA A 369 -6.82 -3.46 -16.74
CA ALA A 369 -7.00 -4.51 -15.74
C ALA A 369 -5.70 -4.79 -14.97
N VAL A 370 -4.54 -4.75 -15.64
CA VAL A 370 -3.23 -4.99 -15.01
C VAL A 370 -2.83 -3.81 -14.12
N ILE A 371 -3.04 -2.56 -14.53
CA ILE A 371 -2.80 -1.38 -13.66
C ILE A 371 -3.67 -1.47 -12.41
N GLY A 372 -4.97 -1.71 -12.57
CA GLY A 372 -5.92 -1.83 -11.47
C GLY A 372 -5.53 -2.93 -10.47
N THR A 373 -5.04 -4.08 -10.95
CA THR A 373 -4.66 -5.19 -10.07
C THR A 373 -3.38 -4.94 -9.26
N LEU A 374 -2.50 -4.01 -9.69
CA LEU A 374 -1.31 -3.63 -8.90
C LEU A 374 -1.66 -2.84 -7.65
N ASP A 375 -2.86 -2.24 -7.59
CA ASP A 375 -3.35 -1.46 -6.45
C ASP A 375 -2.41 -0.31 -6.07
N ILE A 376 -1.94 0.43 -7.07
CA ILE A 376 -0.99 1.52 -6.83
C ILE A 376 -1.70 2.78 -6.32
N VAL A 377 -1.02 3.51 -5.43
CA VAL A 377 -1.40 4.86 -5.00
C VAL A 377 -0.27 5.82 -5.34
N LEU A 378 -0.54 6.80 -6.21
CA LEU A 378 0.51 7.67 -6.73
C LEU A 378 1.09 8.62 -5.67
N GLY A 379 0.34 8.87 -4.58
CA GLY A 379 0.85 9.62 -3.44
C GLY A 379 2.04 8.96 -2.74
N GLU A 380 2.17 7.62 -2.79
CA GLU A 380 3.36 6.92 -2.30
C GLU A 380 4.36 6.57 -3.41
N VAL A 381 3.91 6.43 -4.64
CA VAL A 381 4.82 6.26 -5.78
C VAL A 381 5.74 7.47 -5.91
N ASP A 382 5.18 8.66 -5.91
CA ASP A 382 5.89 9.92 -6.17
C ASP A 382 6.49 10.56 -4.91
N ARG A 383 5.94 10.35 -3.71
CA ARG A 383 6.35 10.86 -2.36
C ARG A 383 6.45 12.36 -2.22
#